data_fc16f9ac20d257cf4e938163990cbd06
#
_entry.id   fc16f9ac20d257cf4e938163990cbd06
#
_cell.length_a   1.000
_cell.length_b   1.000
_cell.length_c   1.000
_cell.angle_alpha   90.00
_cell.angle_beta   90.00
_cell.angle_gamma   90.00
#
_symmetry.space_group_name_H-M   'P 1'
#
loop_
_entity.id
_entity.type
_entity.pdbx_description
1 polymer ?
#
loop_
_entity_poly.entity_id
_entity_poly.type
_entity_poly.pdbx_seq_one_letter_code
_entity_poly.pdbx_strand_id
1 'polypeptide(L)'
;MITVNISLTAQYMRVTIYKIFQRKRVGKMANKIILTGDRPTGRLHIGHYVGSLRRRVELQNSGEFDKIFIMIADAQALTDNFDNPDKVRANIIEVALDYISAGIDPEKSTILVQSQIPELTELTFFYSNLVTVSRLQRNPTVKNEIQLRNFETSIPVGFFTYPISQAADITAFKATTVPVGVDQLPMIEQTKEIVQRFNFIYSPDKPVLVDCEALIPENESCKRLPGVDGNAKMSKSLGNCIYLSDTADDVKEKIMKKMFTDPQHLQVSDPGHLEGNVVFTYLDAFCRDEHFERYLPDYANLEEMKAHYTRGGLGDVKCKKFLNEIMQETLEPIRARRHELEKDIPAIYDILKKGSEKARETASQTLSEVKAAMRINYFDDAELIRAQSEKYSGNKD
;
A
#
# COMPACT_ATOMS: atom_id res chain seq x y z
N MET A 1 9.64 -53.50 -24.28
CA MET A 1 10.07 -52.53 -23.27
C MET A 1 10.61 -51.26 -23.95
N ILE A 2 9.81 -50.58 -24.84
CA ILE A 2 10.21 -49.32 -25.57
C ILE A 2 9.02 -48.37 -25.72
N THR A 3 8.04 -48.36 -24.82
CA THR A 3 6.84 -47.50 -25.01
C THR A 3 6.67 -46.38 -23.97
N VAL A 4 7.65 -46.19 -23.06
CA VAL A 4 7.50 -45.20 -21.96
C VAL A 4 8.30 -43.91 -22.17
N ASN A 5 9.20 -43.85 -23.14
CA ASN A 5 10.15 -42.73 -23.29
C ASN A 5 9.69 -41.57 -24.21
N ILE A 6 8.59 -41.73 -24.94
CA ILE A 6 8.11 -40.71 -25.90
C ILE A 6 7.22 -39.66 -25.23
N SER A 7 6.55 -40.01 -24.13
CA SER A 7 5.63 -39.09 -23.42
C SER A 7 6.37 -38.01 -22.59
N LEU A 8 7.47 -38.36 -21.96
CA LEU A 8 8.27 -37.44 -21.14
C LEU A 8 9.02 -36.41 -21.98
N THR A 9 9.53 -36.81 -23.15
CA THR A 9 10.21 -35.87 -24.09
C THR A 9 9.23 -34.85 -24.69
N ALA A 10 8.02 -35.27 -25.01
CA ALA A 10 6.97 -34.35 -25.54
C ALA A 10 6.49 -33.34 -24.48
N GLN A 11 6.43 -33.74 -23.23
CA GLN A 11 6.06 -32.86 -22.13
C GLN A 11 7.20 -31.87 -21.78
N TYR A 12 8.44 -32.31 -21.79
CA TYR A 12 9.62 -31.42 -21.65
C TYR A 12 9.77 -30.46 -22.82
N MET A 13 9.52 -30.89 -24.06
CA MET A 13 9.52 -30.02 -25.24
C MET A 13 8.42 -28.96 -25.13
N ARG A 14 7.18 -29.31 -24.70
CA ARG A 14 6.10 -28.33 -24.50
C ARG A 14 6.43 -27.28 -23.43
N VAL A 15 7.02 -27.70 -22.32
CA VAL A 15 7.43 -26.76 -21.25
C VAL A 15 8.61 -25.89 -21.70
N THR A 16 9.56 -26.45 -22.47
CA THR A 16 10.69 -25.68 -22.98
C THR A 16 10.28 -24.74 -24.10
N ILE A 17 9.39 -25.15 -25.00
CA ILE A 17 8.82 -24.30 -26.05
C ILE A 17 7.96 -23.19 -25.41
N TYR A 18 7.15 -23.49 -24.39
CA TYR A 18 6.40 -22.48 -23.64
C TYR A 18 7.33 -21.46 -22.95
N LYS A 19 8.43 -21.90 -22.33
CA LYS A 19 9.46 -21.00 -21.76
C LYS A 19 10.22 -20.19 -22.81
N ILE A 20 10.46 -20.75 -24.01
CA ILE A 20 11.10 -20.03 -25.14
C ILE A 20 10.13 -19.03 -25.77
N PHE A 21 8.84 -19.35 -25.88
CA PHE A 21 7.80 -18.42 -26.33
C PHE A 21 7.56 -17.29 -25.32
N GLN A 22 7.65 -17.56 -24.02
CA GLN A 22 7.63 -16.51 -22.98
C GLN A 22 8.89 -15.60 -23.07
N ARG A 23 10.07 -16.14 -23.40
CA ARG A 23 11.30 -15.34 -23.60
C ARG A 23 11.33 -14.55 -24.93
N LYS A 24 10.60 -14.94 -25.96
CA LYS A 24 10.52 -14.21 -27.25
C LYS A 24 9.42 -13.14 -27.32
N ARG A 25 8.60 -12.96 -26.27
CA ARG A 25 7.73 -11.79 -26.09
C ARG A 25 8.44 -10.58 -25.46
N VAL A 26 9.74 -10.42 -25.72
CA VAL A 26 10.46 -9.15 -25.48
C VAL A 26 10.15 -8.21 -26.68
N GLY A 27 8.87 -7.82 -26.76
CA GLY A 27 8.41 -6.78 -27.63
C GLY A 27 7.73 -5.71 -26.80
N LYS A 28 8.36 -4.53 -26.61
CA LYS A 28 8.00 -3.40 -25.75
C LYS A 28 8.01 -3.82 -24.28
N MET A 29 9.01 -3.41 -23.51
CA MET A 29 8.95 -3.57 -22.05
C MET A 29 7.60 -3.03 -21.57
N ALA A 30 6.82 -3.87 -20.90
CA ALA A 30 5.56 -3.43 -20.32
C ALA A 30 5.86 -2.24 -19.42
N ASN A 31 5.09 -1.17 -19.53
CA ASN A 31 5.25 0.00 -18.67
C ASN A 31 5.24 -0.48 -17.21
N LYS A 32 6.27 -0.09 -16.46
CA LYS A 32 6.33 -0.37 -15.03
C LYS A 32 5.52 0.68 -14.29
N ILE A 33 4.39 0.29 -13.75
CA ILE A 33 3.45 1.20 -13.10
C ILE A 33 3.25 0.75 -11.65
N ILE A 34 3.43 1.69 -10.72
CA ILE A 34 3.11 1.49 -9.29
C ILE A 34 1.72 2.06 -8.98
N LEU A 35 0.95 1.28 -8.21
CA LEU A 35 -0.16 1.80 -7.42
C LEU A 35 0.11 1.52 -5.95
N THR A 36 -0.06 2.52 -5.11
CA THR A 36 -0.02 2.41 -3.65
C THR A 36 -0.96 3.47 -3.05
N GLY A 37 -1.24 3.39 -1.76
CA GLY A 37 -2.08 4.39 -1.09
C GLY A 37 -2.39 4.05 0.34
N ASP A 38 -3.10 4.96 1.01
CA ASP A 38 -3.57 4.79 2.39
C ASP A 38 -5.01 5.28 2.52
N ARG A 39 -5.74 4.70 3.48
CA ARG A 39 -7.08 5.15 3.85
C ARG A 39 -6.98 6.39 4.75
N PRO A 40 -7.73 7.47 4.47
CA PRO A 40 -7.69 8.70 5.27
C PRO A 40 -8.51 8.54 6.57
N THR A 41 -8.06 7.67 7.46
CA THR A 41 -8.69 7.40 8.76
C THR A 41 -8.02 8.14 9.91
N GLY A 42 -7.11 9.05 9.62
CA GLY A 42 -6.34 9.88 10.56
C GLY A 42 -4.97 10.21 9.99
N ARG A 43 -4.24 11.12 10.66
CA ARG A 43 -2.85 11.50 10.35
C ARG A 43 -1.95 10.27 10.27
N LEU A 44 -0.90 10.33 9.45
CA LEU A 44 0.06 9.24 9.34
C LEU A 44 1.08 9.29 10.50
N HIS A 45 1.52 8.12 10.92
CA HIS A 45 2.50 7.97 11.99
C HIS A 45 3.78 7.34 11.47
N ILE A 46 4.85 7.33 12.28
CA ILE A 46 6.16 6.82 11.90
C ILE A 46 6.13 5.35 11.43
N GLY A 47 5.16 4.56 11.88
CA GLY A 47 4.95 3.20 11.35
C GLY A 47 4.57 3.19 9.86
N HIS A 48 3.78 4.17 9.38
CA HIS A 48 3.52 4.34 7.95
C HIS A 48 4.77 4.85 7.21
N TYR A 49 5.54 5.74 7.86
CA TYR A 49 6.77 6.26 7.27
C TYR A 49 7.78 5.14 6.99
N VAL A 50 8.12 4.35 8.01
CA VAL A 50 9.07 3.24 7.88
C VAL A 50 8.51 2.11 7.03
N GLY A 51 7.24 1.75 7.23
CA GLY A 51 6.63 0.61 6.56
C GLY A 51 6.31 0.84 5.08
N SER A 52 6.15 2.10 4.66
CA SER A 52 5.70 2.36 3.29
C SER A 52 6.18 3.70 2.69
N LEU A 53 6.02 4.86 3.37
CA LEU A 53 6.27 6.15 2.73
C LEU A 53 7.73 6.34 2.30
N ARG A 54 8.70 5.99 3.15
CA ARG A 54 10.13 6.05 2.82
C ARG A 54 10.42 5.26 1.55
N ARG A 55 9.88 4.04 1.44
CA ARG A 55 10.05 3.21 0.24
C ARG A 55 9.39 3.81 -0.99
N ARG A 56 8.21 4.44 -0.85
CA ARG A 56 7.54 5.14 -1.96
C ARG A 56 8.40 6.28 -2.51
N VAL A 57 9.04 7.07 -1.63
CA VAL A 57 9.97 8.14 -2.02
C VAL A 57 11.22 7.58 -2.72
N GLU A 58 11.78 6.47 -2.23
CA GLU A 58 12.89 5.78 -2.89
C GLU A 58 12.50 5.30 -4.29
N LEU A 59 11.34 4.62 -4.43
CA LEU A 59 10.83 4.15 -5.72
C LEU A 59 10.55 5.31 -6.69
N GLN A 60 9.97 6.41 -6.19
CA GLN A 60 9.77 7.64 -6.96
C GLN A 60 11.07 8.19 -7.53
N ASN A 61 12.16 8.15 -6.77
CA ASN A 61 13.44 8.73 -7.15
C ASN A 61 14.36 7.73 -7.87
N SER A 62 14.01 6.44 -7.93
CA SER A 62 14.81 5.41 -8.60
C SER A 62 14.86 5.56 -10.12
N GLY A 63 13.83 6.16 -10.72
CA GLY A 63 13.69 6.25 -12.17
C GLY A 63 13.31 4.91 -12.85
N GLU A 64 12.98 3.87 -12.09
CA GLU A 64 12.65 2.54 -12.60
C GLU A 64 11.21 2.40 -13.10
N PHE A 65 10.33 3.33 -12.75
CA PHE A 65 8.90 3.26 -13.00
C PHE A 65 8.44 4.39 -13.91
N ASP A 66 7.63 4.05 -14.90
CA ASP A 66 7.09 5.00 -15.88
C ASP A 66 5.99 5.89 -15.29
N LYS A 67 5.21 5.32 -14.34
CA LYS A 67 4.14 6.02 -13.63
C LYS A 67 4.03 5.53 -12.19
N ILE A 68 3.75 6.44 -11.28
CA ILE A 68 3.49 6.15 -9.88
C ILE A 68 2.19 6.84 -9.50
N PHE A 69 1.19 6.04 -9.10
CA PHE A 69 -0.08 6.50 -8.57
C PHE A 69 -0.11 6.29 -7.05
N ILE A 70 -0.42 7.35 -6.31
CA ILE A 70 -0.53 7.32 -4.84
C ILE A 70 -1.95 7.75 -4.48
N MET A 71 -2.75 6.78 -4.05
CA MET A 71 -4.18 6.94 -3.81
C MET A 71 -4.48 7.29 -2.35
N ILE A 72 -5.29 8.30 -2.14
CA ILE A 72 -5.99 8.51 -0.88
C ILE A 72 -7.33 7.79 -1.00
N ALA A 73 -7.42 6.62 -0.36
CA ALA A 73 -8.51 5.66 -0.55
C ALA A 73 -9.70 5.98 0.38
N ASP A 74 -10.40 7.07 0.09
CA ASP A 74 -11.52 7.58 0.89
C ASP A 74 -12.78 6.71 0.76
N ALA A 75 -13.13 6.25 -0.43
CA ALA A 75 -14.25 5.33 -0.63
C ALA A 75 -14.01 4.00 0.09
N GLN A 76 -12.78 3.49 0.06
CA GLN A 76 -12.38 2.31 0.82
C GLN A 76 -12.45 2.55 2.34
N ALA A 77 -12.12 3.76 2.81
CA ALA A 77 -12.21 4.11 4.22
C ALA A 77 -13.65 4.11 4.73
N LEU A 78 -14.64 4.43 3.88
CA LEU A 78 -16.05 4.40 4.24
C LEU A 78 -16.60 3.00 4.46
N THR A 79 -15.95 1.93 4.02
CA THR A 79 -16.43 0.55 4.22
C THR A 79 -16.52 0.17 5.71
N ASP A 80 -15.73 0.81 6.55
CA ASP A 80 -15.68 0.61 8.00
C ASP A 80 -15.78 1.92 8.82
N ASN A 81 -16.09 3.04 8.16
CA ASN A 81 -16.36 4.36 8.78
C ASN A 81 -17.57 5.01 8.11
N PHE A 82 -18.55 4.22 7.64
CA PHE A 82 -19.74 4.72 6.96
C PHE A 82 -20.62 5.62 7.86
N ASP A 83 -20.57 5.41 9.16
CA ASP A 83 -21.28 6.16 10.20
C ASP A 83 -20.55 7.45 10.62
N ASN A 84 -19.31 7.66 10.16
CA ASN A 84 -18.52 8.85 10.48
C ASN A 84 -17.78 9.39 9.23
N PRO A 85 -18.52 9.86 8.20
CA PRO A 85 -17.91 10.38 6.98
C PRO A 85 -17.09 11.65 7.19
N ASP A 86 -17.41 12.47 8.21
CA ASP A 86 -16.66 13.67 8.54
C ASP A 86 -15.22 13.37 8.97
N LYS A 87 -15.01 12.25 9.65
CA LYS A 87 -13.67 11.76 9.97
C LYS A 87 -12.85 11.48 8.70
N VAL A 88 -13.45 10.81 7.71
CA VAL A 88 -12.77 10.50 6.43
C VAL A 88 -12.48 11.81 5.69
N ARG A 89 -13.48 12.70 5.59
CA ARG A 89 -13.39 13.99 4.93
C ARG A 89 -12.27 14.87 5.52
N ALA A 90 -12.21 14.99 6.84
CA ALA A 90 -11.19 15.78 7.52
C ALA A 90 -9.77 15.26 7.32
N ASN A 91 -9.61 13.95 7.10
CA ASN A 91 -8.29 13.33 6.99
C ASN A 91 -7.75 13.22 5.56
N ILE A 92 -8.49 13.63 4.53
CA ILE A 92 -7.96 13.68 3.15
C ILE A 92 -6.78 14.63 3.08
N ILE A 93 -6.96 15.86 3.59
CA ILE A 93 -5.93 16.89 3.57
C ILE A 93 -4.76 16.53 4.49
N GLU A 94 -5.03 15.91 5.66
CA GLU A 94 -4.01 15.46 6.59
C GLU A 94 -3.06 14.44 5.93
N VAL A 95 -3.62 13.45 5.21
CA VAL A 95 -2.83 12.45 4.50
C VAL A 95 -2.06 13.05 3.31
N ALA A 96 -2.66 13.98 2.58
CA ALA A 96 -1.99 14.68 1.48
C ALA A 96 -0.78 15.48 1.98
N LEU A 97 -0.95 16.23 3.07
CA LEU A 97 0.14 16.96 3.72
C LEU A 97 1.25 16.01 4.20
N ASP A 98 0.89 14.90 4.82
CA ASP A 98 1.85 13.89 5.28
C ASP A 98 2.62 13.27 4.10
N TYR A 99 1.97 12.98 2.97
CA TYR A 99 2.63 12.46 1.77
C TYR A 99 3.69 13.43 1.23
N ILE A 100 3.28 14.68 0.97
CA ILE A 100 4.16 15.67 0.36
C ILE A 100 5.29 16.06 1.32
N SER A 101 4.98 16.22 2.61
CA SER A 101 5.99 16.53 3.62
C SER A 101 7.02 15.42 3.83
N ALA A 102 6.59 14.15 3.69
CA ALA A 102 7.49 13.01 3.75
C ALA A 102 8.39 12.85 2.51
N GLY A 103 8.14 13.62 1.43
CA GLY A 103 8.99 13.66 0.25
C GLY A 103 8.35 13.13 -1.04
N ILE A 104 7.05 12.84 -1.03
CA ILE A 104 6.33 12.57 -2.28
C ILE A 104 6.25 13.86 -3.09
N ASP A 105 6.74 13.81 -4.32
CA ASP A 105 6.79 14.90 -5.28
C ASP A 105 5.61 14.78 -6.25
N PRO A 106 4.65 15.72 -6.25
CA PRO A 106 3.49 15.68 -7.16
C PRO A 106 3.84 15.76 -8.65
N GLU A 107 5.02 16.25 -9.00
CA GLU A 107 5.47 16.27 -10.40
C GLU A 107 5.95 14.89 -10.88
N LYS A 108 6.43 14.05 -9.95
CA LYS A 108 6.91 12.68 -10.25
C LYS A 108 5.85 11.62 -9.99
N SER A 109 5.03 11.81 -8.98
CA SER A 109 4.00 10.85 -8.54
C SER A 109 2.62 11.49 -8.60
N THR A 110 1.67 10.81 -9.19
CA THR A 110 0.28 11.28 -9.28
C THR A 110 -0.46 10.97 -7.98
N ILE A 111 -0.74 11.98 -7.16
CA ILE A 111 -1.54 11.84 -5.95
C ILE A 111 -3.01 12.04 -6.31
N LEU A 112 -3.88 11.08 -5.96
CA LEU A 112 -5.30 11.08 -6.32
C LEU A 112 -6.19 10.73 -5.14
N VAL A 113 -7.46 11.16 -5.22
CA VAL A 113 -8.52 10.77 -4.29
C VAL A 113 -9.41 9.73 -4.97
N GLN A 114 -9.59 8.58 -4.34
CA GLN A 114 -10.27 7.40 -4.92
C GLN A 114 -11.68 7.71 -5.40
N SER A 115 -12.49 8.42 -4.60
CA SER A 115 -13.87 8.76 -4.93
C SER A 115 -14.01 9.70 -6.15
N GLN A 116 -12.92 10.33 -6.58
CA GLN A 116 -12.91 11.21 -7.75
C GLN A 116 -12.73 10.42 -9.06
N ILE A 117 -12.61 9.09 -8.99
CA ILE A 117 -12.43 8.17 -10.12
C ILE A 117 -13.64 7.23 -10.18
N PRO A 118 -14.79 7.66 -10.72
CA PRO A 118 -16.02 6.83 -10.76
C PRO A 118 -15.85 5.53 -11.54
N GLU A 119 -14.91 5.45 -12.45
CA GLU A 119 -14.55 4.27 -13.23
C GLU A 119 -14.19 3.07 -12.34
N LEU A 120 -13.63 3.30 -11.14
CA LEU A 120 -13.31 2.25 -10.18
C LEU A 120 -14.55 1.54 -9.66
N THR A 121 -15.65 2.27 -9.46
CA THR A 121 -16.92 1.72 -9.01
C THR A 121 -17.54 0.85 -10.11
N GLU A 122 -17.48 1.29 -11.35
CA GLU A 122 -18.02 0.52 -12.49
C GLU A 122 -17.21 -0.77 -12.72
N LEU A 123 -15.88 -0.70 -12.66
CA LEU A 123 -15.00 -1.89 -12.71
C LEU A 123 -15.29 -2.85 -11.55
N THR A 124 -15.49 -2.35 -10.34
CA THR A 124 -15.86 -3.15 -9.17
C THR A 124 -17.14 -3.93 -9.42
N PHE A 125 -18.14 -3.29 -10.01
CA PHE A 125 -19.40 -3.95 -10.35
C PHE A 125 -19.19 -5.08 -11.38
N PHE A 126 -18.42 -4.83 -12.44
CA PHE A 126 -18.12 -5.87 -13.43
C PHE A 126 -17.35 -7.05 -12.83
N TYR A 127 -16.35 -6.76 -12.01
CA TYR A 127 -15.54 -7.80 -11.34
C TYR A 127 -16.33 -8.60 -10.30
N SER A 128 -17.38 -8.03 -9.72
CA SER A 128 -18.27 -8.74 -8.80
C SER A 128 -18.95 -9.96 -9.47
N ASN A 129 -19.11 -9.95 -10.79
CA ASN A 129 -19.61 -11.09 -11.55
C ASN A 129 -18.58 -12.23 -11.72
N LEU A 130 -17.31 -11.96 -11.43
CA LEU A 130 -16.21 -12.90 -11.59
C LEU A 130 -15.80 -13.58 -10.27
N VAL A 131 -16.31 -13.11 -9.13
CA VAL A 131 -15.91 -13.59 -7.79
C VAL A 131 -17.14 -14.18 -7.08
N THR A 132 -16.97 -15.35 -6.48
CA THR A 132 -18.05 -15.96 -5.70
C THR A 132 -18.01 -15.52 -4.23
N VAL A 133 -19.18 -15.49 -3.57
CA VAL A 133 -19.26 -15.25 -2.12
C VAL A 133 -18.34 -16.19 -1.33
N SER A 134 -18.33 -17.48 -1.67
CA SER A 134 -17.48 -18.47 -1.03
C SER A 134 -15.99 -18.19 -1.21
N ARG A 135 -15.56 -17.54 -2.30
CA ARG A 135 -14.18 -17.15 -2.50
C ARG A 135 -13.80 -15.99 -1.58
N LEU A 136 -14.65 -14.99 -1.42
CA LEU A 136 -14.45 -13.87 -0.49
C LEU A 136 -14.39 -14.36 0.96
N GLN A 137 -15.31 -15.24 1.36
CA GLN A 137 -15.32 -15.83 2.71
C GLN A 137 -14.03 -16.60 3.07
N ARG A 138 -13.36 -17.16 2.06
CA ARG A 138 -12.09 -17.88 2.26
C ARG A 138 -10.85 -16.99 2.20
N ASN A 139 -10.99 -15.71 1.88
CA ASN A 139 -9.85 -14.79 1.89
C ASN A 139 -9.35 -14.59 3.33
N PRO A 140 -8.08 -14.93 3.66
CA PRO A 140 -7.59 -14.89 5.03
C PRO A 140 -7.63 -13.49 5.65
N THR A 141 -7.35 -12.45 4.86
CA THR A 141 -7.35 -11.07 5.36
C THR A 141 -8.76 -10.63 5.72
N VAL A 142 -9.74 -10.88 4.84
CA VAL A 142 -11.16 -10.59 5.11
C VAL A 142 -11.64 -11.30 6.37
N LYS A 143 -11.32 -12.59 6.50
CA LYS A 143 -11.70 -13.40 7.66
C LYS A 143 -11.14 -12.84 8.97
N ASN A 144 -9.86 -12.50 8.99
CA ASN A 144 -9.22 -11.92 10.16
C ASN A 144 -9.80 -10.55 10.52
N GLU A 145 -10.07 -9.70 9.53
CA GLU A 145 -10.64 -8.37 9.77
C GLU A 145 -12.08 -8.43 10.28
N ILE A 146 -12.90 -9.37 9.78
CA ILE A 146 -14.26 -9.61 10.30
C ILE A 146 -14.21 -9.92 11.80
N GLN A 147 -13.30 -10.81 12.22
CA GLN A 147 -13.11 -11.17 13.62
C GLN A 147 -12.64 -9.97 14.47
N LEU A 148 -11.64 -9.23 14.00
CA LEU A 148 -11.09 -8.07 14.71
C LEU A 148 -12.11 -6.94 14.92
N ARG A 149 -13.10 -6.83 14.04
CA ARG A 149 -14.12 -5.77 14.07
C ARG A 149 -15.44 -6.19 14.70
N ASN A 150 -15.54 -7.43 15.16
CA ASN A 150 -16.79 -8.01 15.70
C ASN A 150 -17.97 -7.94 14.73
N PHE A 151 -17.72 -8.09 13.41
CA PHE A 151 -18.76 -8.10 12.37
C PHE A 151 -19.40 -9.48 12.16
N GLU A 152 -19.17 -10.45 13.03
CA GLU A 152 -19.54 -11.87 12.85
C GLU A 152 -21.01 -12.10 12.49
N THR A 153 -21.90 -11.28 13.03
CA THR A 153 -23.36 -11.42 12.83
C THR A 153 -23.95 -10.43 11.81
N SER A 154 -23.22 -9.37 11.45
CA SER A 154 -23.73 -8.30 10.56
C SER A 154 -22.59 -7.66 9.79
N ILE A 155 -22.18 -8.30 8.69
CA ILE A 155 -21.09 -7.82 7.83
C ILE A 155 -21.67 -6.85 6.81
N PRO A 156 -21.23 -5.57 6.77
CA PRO A 156 -21.62 -4.66 5.69
C PRO A 156 -21.14 -5.19 4.34
N VAL A 157 -21.99 -5.14 3.32
CA VAL A 157 -21.67 -5.65 1.97
C VAL A 157 -20.43 -4.95 1.40
N GLY A 158 -20.31 -3.62 1.56
CA GLY A 158 -19.13 -2.86 1.11
C GLY A 158 -17.85 -3.34 1.78
N PHE A 159 -17.91 -3.66 3.08
CA PHE A 159 -16.77 -4.25 3.80
C PHE A 159 -16.46 -5.67 3.28
N PHE A 160 -17.46 -6.49 3.03
CA PHE A 160 -17.25 -7.85 2.55
C PHE A 160 -16.68 -7.91 1.13
N THR A 161 -17.03 -6.95 0.28
CA THR A 161 -16.65 -6.91 -1.14
C THR A 161 -15.40 -6.05 -1.43
N TYR A 162 -14.79 -5.40 -0.43
CA TYR A 162 -13.64 -4.53 -0.65
C TYR A 162 -12.45 -5.19 -1.41
N PRO A 163 -12.19 -6.52 -1.34
CA PRO A 163 -11.14 -7.11 -2.16
C PRO A 163 -11.39 -6.98 -3.67
N ILE A 164 -12.65 -6.91 -4.07
CA ILE A 164 -13.02 -6.69 -5.47
C ILE A 164 -12.76 -5.24 -5.86
N SER A 165 -13.11 -4.29 -5.00
CA SER A 165 -12.83 -2.87 -5.27
C SER A 165 -11.31 -2.59 -5.27
N GLN A 166 -10.52 -3.25 -4.42
CA GLN A 166 -9.08 -3.14 -4.46
C GLN A 166 -8.48 -3.70 -5.76
N ALA A 167 -9.05 -4.77 -6.30
CA ALA A 167 -8.66 -5.26 -7.62
C ALA A 167 -9.00 -4.26 -8.74
N ALA A 168 -10.14 -3.55 -8.63
CA ALA A 168 -10.48 -2.48 -9.55
C ALA A 168 -9.51 -1.31 -9.45
N ASP A 169 -9.12 -0.90 -8.23
CA ASP A 169 -8.11 0.13 -8.00
C ASP A 169 -6.79 -0.21 -8.72
N ILE A 170 -6.31 -1.45 -8.57
CA ILE A 170 -5.04 -1.90 -9.16
C ILE A 170 -5.12 -1.96 -10.68
N THR A 171 -6.16 -2.56 -11.20
CA THR A 171 -6.27 -2.84 -12.66
C THR A 171 -6.65 -1.63 -13.48
N ALA A 172 -7.40 -0.65 -12.91
CA ALA A 172 -7.79 0.58 -13.59
C ALA A 172 -6.58 1.37 -14.10
N PHE A 173 -5.49 1.36 -13.35
CA PHE A 173 -4.23 2.03 -13.70
C PHE A 173 -3.23 1.12 -14.41
N LYS A 174 -3.61 -0.13 -14.69
CA LYS A 174 -2.70 -1.17 -15.24
C LYS A 174 -1.42 -1.30 -14.40
N ALA A 175 -1.56 -1.20 -13.08
CA ALA A 175 -0.44 -1.30 -12.16
C ALA A 175 0.21 -2.68 -12.26
N THR A 176 1.53 -2.69 -12.48
CA THR A 176 2.35 -3.91 -12.55
C THR A 176 2.99 -4.24 -11.21
N THR A 177 3.08 -3.25 -10.33
CA THR A 177 3.75 -3.37 -9.03
C THR A 177 2.93 -2.69 -7.94
N VAL A 178 2.69 -3.39 -6.86
CA VAL A 178 1.94 -2.89 -5.70
C VAL A 178 2.80 -3.06 -4.44
N PRO A 179 3.39 -1.99 -3.90
CA PRO A 179 4.10 -2.03 -2.62
C PRO A 179 3.12 -2.32 -1.48
N VAL A 180 3.26 -3.47 -0.83
CA VAL A 180 2.34 -3.93 0.22
C VAL A 180 3.07 -4.69 1.33
N GLY A 181 2.45 -4.74 2.51
CA GLY A 181 2.84 -5.67 3.57
C GLY A 181 2.42 -7.11 3.26
N VAL A 182 3.01 -8.06 3.97
CA VAL A 182 2.74 -9.52 3.80
C VAL A 182 1.26 -9.86 4.03
N ASP A 183 0.59 -9.13 4.90
CA ASP A 183 -0.85 -9.27 5.20
C ASP A 183 -1.76 -8.94 4.01
N GLN A 184 -1.26 -8.24 3.00
CA GLN A 184 -1.98 -7.88 1.77
C GLN A 184 -1.76 -8.86 0.61
N LEU A 185 -0.90 -9.86 0.76
CA LEU A 185 -0.69 -10.86 -0.29
C LEU A 185 -1.97 -11.56 -0.75
N PRO A 186 -2.92 -11.93 0.14
CA PRO A 186 -4.20 -12.51 -0.29
C PRO A 186 -5.05 -11.58 -1.17
N MET A 187 -4.85 -10.26 -1.09
CA MET A 187 -5.51 -9.27 -1.96
C MET A 187 -4.88 -9.25 -3.35
N ILE A 188 -3.56 -9.32 -3.43
CA ILE A 188 -2.84 -9.41 -4.72
C ILE A 188 -3.20 -10.71 -5.43
N GLU A 189 -3.25 -11.84 -4.73
CA GLU A 189 -3.72 -13.12 -5.26
C GLU A 189 -5.16 -13.01 -5.81
N GLN A 190 -6.07 -12.39 -5.05
CA GLN A 190 -7.45 -12.17 -5.48
C GLN A 190 -7.51 -11.30 -6.74
N THR A 191 -6.65 -10.28 -6.83
CA THR A 191 -6.55 -9.43 -8.03
C THR A 191 -6.09 -10.24 -9.24
N LYS A 192 -5.04 -11.07 -9.09
CA LYS A 192 -4.55 -11.94 -10.16
C LYS A 192 -5.61 -12.92 -10.64
N GLU A 193 -6.39 -13.52 -9.72
CA GLU A 193 -7.50 -14.40 -10.08
C GLU A 193 -8.56 -13.67 -10.92
N ILE A 194 -8.90 -12.42 -10.57
CA ILE A 194 -9.84 -11.60 -11.33
C ILE A 194 -9.30 -11.29 -12.72
N VAL A 195 -8.04 -10.84 -12.80
CA VAL A 195 -7.34 -10.54 -14.06
C VAL A 195 -7.34 -11.74 -15.00
N GLN A 196 -6.91 -12.90 -14.50
CA GLN A 196 -6.83 -14.13 -15.28
C GLN A 196 -8.22 -14.58 -15.75
N ARG A 197 -9.21 -14.54 -14.86
CA ARG A 197 -10.59 -14.93 -15.20
C ARG A 197 -11.23 -13.97 -16.21
N PHE A 198 -11.01 -12.66 -16.04
CA PHE A 198 -11.50 -11.66 -17.00
C PHE A 198 -10.91 -11.89 -18.38
N ASN A 199 -9.59 -11.96 -18.48
CA ASN A 199 -8.89 -12.15 -19.75
C ASN A 199 -9.26 -13.48 -20.41
N PHE A 200 -9.40 -14.55 -19.64
CA PHE A 200 -9.83 -15.85 -20.18
C PHE A 200 -11.24 -15.82 -20.80
N ILE A 201 -12.18 -15.12 -20.15
CA ILE A 201 -13.59 -15.10 -20.61
C ILE A 201 -13.79 -14.09 -21.74
N TYR A 202 -13.23 -12.88 -21.58
CA TYR A 202 -13.62 -11.73 -22.42
C TYR A 202 -12.55 -11.33 -23.45
N SER A 203 -11.29 -11.69 -23.24
CA SER A 203 -10.19 -11.26 -24.10
C SER A 203 -9.06 -12.30 -24.22
N PRO A 204 -9.39 -13.58 -24.59
CA PRO A 204 -8.41 -14.67 -24.57
C PRO A 204 -7.24 -14.47 -25.53
N ASP A 205 -7.48 -13.85 -26.67
CA ASP A 205 -6.47 -13.65 -27.73
C ASP A 205 -5.58 -12.43 -27.44
N LYS A 206 -6.15 -11.40 -26.79
CA LYS A 206 -5.45 -10.15 -26.48
C LYS A 206 -5.84 -9.67 -25.08
N PRO A 207 -5.07 -10.08 -24.03
CA PRO A 207 -5.35 -9.67 -22.66
C PRO A 207 -5.50 -8.16 -22.49
N VAL A 208 -6.59 -7.73 -21.84
CA VAL A 208 -6.91 -6.33 -21.55
C VAL A 208 -6.39 -5.93 -20.19
N LEU A 209 -6.61 -6.78 -19.18
CA LEU A 209 -6.12 -6.52 -17.83
C LEU A 209 -4.69 -7.05 -17.66
N VAL A 210 -3.90 -6.35 -16.86
CA VAL A 210 -2.47 -6.65 -16.62
C VAL A 210 -2.32 -7.27 -15.25
N ASP A 211 -1.53 -8.35 -15.13
CA ASP A 211 -1.14 -8.92 -13.85
C ASP A 211 -0.25 -7.97 -13.05
N CYS A 212 -0.40 -7.99 -11.74
CA CYS A 212 0.40 -7.20 -10.81
C CYS A 212 1.21 -8.09 -9.88
N GLU A 213 2.34 -7.57 -9.40
CA GLU A 213 3.18 -8.23 -8.42
C GLU A 213 3.25 -7.42 -7.12
N ALA A 214 3.24 -8.12 -5.98
CA ALA A 214 3.50 -7.51 -4.70
C ALA A 214 4.97 -7.13 -4.57
N LEU A 215 5.27 -5.91 -4.13
CA LEU A 215 6.60 -5.50 -3.72
C LEU A 215 6.65 -5.43 -2.19
N ILE A 216 7.24 -6.45 -1.57
CA ILE A 216 7.33 -6.56 -0.11
C ILE A 216 8.62 -5.89 0.36
N PRO A 217 8.60 -5.12 1.48
CA PRO A 217 9.81 -4.58 2.09
C PRO A 217 10.80 -5.69 2.49
N GLU A 218 12.07 -5.53 2.12
CA GLU A 218 13.12 -6.51 2.40
C GLU A 218 13.49 -6.58 3.89
N ASN A 219 13.39 -5.45 4.61
CA ASN A 219 13.82 -5.34 6.00
C ASN A 219 12.67 -5.66 6.98
N GLU A 220 12.88 -6.67 7.83
CA GLU A 220 11.89 -7.11 8.84
C GLU A 220 11.60 -6.06 9.90
N SER A 221 12.61 -5.30 10.34
CA SER A 221 12.47 -4.21 11.32
C SER A 221 11.54 -3.09 10.83
N CYS A 222 11.39 -2.95 9.50
CA CYS A 222 10.48 -1.98 8.89
C CYS A 222 9.03 -2.48 8.77
N LYS A 223 8.79 -3.79 9.00
CA LYS A 223 7.47 -4.39 8.73
C LYS A 223 6.40 -4.00 9.73
N ARG A 224 6.76 -3.77 11.01
CA ARG A 224 5.75 -3.51 12.04
C ARG A 224 6.33 -2.88 13.31
N LEU A 225 6.30 -1.56 13.41
CA LEU A 225 6.68 -0.90 14.67
C LEU A 225 5.57 -1.05 15.72
N PRO A 226 5.92 -1.39 16.98
CA PRO A 226 4.98 -1.37 18.09
C PRO A 226 4.60 0.07 18.45
N GLY A 227 3.47 0.24 19.14
CA GLY A 227 3.13 1.50 19.78
C GLY A 227 4.14 1.86 20.88
N VAL A 228 4.17 3.12 21.30
CA VAL A 228 5.08 3.56 22.36
C VAL A 228 4.86 2.82 23.69
N ASP A 229 3.67 2.25 23.90
CA ASP A 229 3.28 1.46 25.06
C ASP A 229 3.81 0.01 25.06
N GLY A 230 4.37 -0.46 23.95
CA GLY A 230 4.90 -1.81 23.81
C GLY A 230 3.86 -2.94 23.71
N ASN A 231 2.57 -2.67 23.94
CA ASN A 231 1.56 -3.69 24.06
C ASN A 231 0.97 -4.18 22.75
N ALA A 232 0.93 -3.32 21.73
CA ALA A 232 0.28 -3.61 20.46
C ALA A 232 0.93 -2.87 19.32
N LYS A 233 0.49 -3.22 18.09
CA LYS A 233 0.76 -2.42 16.89
C LYS A 233 0.37 -0.97 17.16
N MET A 234 1.17 -0.05 16.64
CA MET A 234 0.87 1.38 16.62
C MET A 234 -0.54 1.60 16.06
N SER A 235 -1.41 2.23 16.83
CA SER A 235 -2.82 2.46 16.49
C SER A 235 -3.29 3.82 16.93
N LYS A 236 -3.96 4.52 16.01
CA LYS A 236 -4.55 5.84 16.27
C LYS A 236 -5.58 5.80 17.40
N SER A 237 -6.38 4.75 17.47
CA SER A 237 -7.42 4.57 18.51
C SER A 237 -6.87 4.32 19.91
N LEU A 238 -5.66 3.77 20.01
CA LEU A 238 -4.98 3.53 21.29
C LEU A 238 -4.17 4.75 21.77
N GLY A 239 -3.98 5.77 20.93
CA GLY A 239 -3.18 6.95 21.28
C GLY A 239 -1.69 6.66 21.50
N ASN A 240 -1.19 5.50 21.03
CA ASN A 240 0.18 5.02 21.22
C ASN A 240 1.08 5.32 20.01
N CYS A 241 0.70 6.28 19.16
CA CYS A 241 1.42 6.64 17.95
C CYS A 241 2.34 7.87 18.17
N ILE A 242 3.48 7.88 17.44
CA ILE A 242 4.21 9.09 17.10
C ILE A 242 3.78 9.48 15.68
N TYR A 243 3.11 10.63 15.52
CA TYR A 243 2.67 11.13 14.23
C TYR A 243 3.78 11.88 13.50
N LEU A 244 3.74 11.92 12.18
CA LEU A 244 4.69 12.71 11.38
C LEU A 244 4.56 14.21 11.66
N SER A 245 3.36 14.64 12.03
CA SER A 245 3.00 16.02 12.37
C SER A 245 3.13 16.36 13.87
N ASP A 246 3.63 15.43 14.71
CA ASP A 246 3.86 15.73 16.14
C ASP A 246 4.94 16.81 16.29
N THR A 247 4.75 17.71 17.23
CA THR A 247 5.78 18.71 17.59
C THR A 247 7.02 18.03 18.19
N ALA A 248 8.14 18.74 18.21
CA ALA A 248 9.36 18.25 18.84
C ALA A 248 9.14 17.87 20.32
N ASP A 249 8.35 18.66 21.03
CA ASP A 249 8.00 18.42 22.43
C ASP A 249 7.08 17.22 22.60
N ASP A 250 6.09 17.02 21.72
CA ASP A 250 5.21 15.82 21.71
C ASP A 250 6.04 14.54 21.51
N VAL A 251 6.94 14.53 20.53
CA VAL A 251 7.83 13.40 20.27
C VAL A 251 8.71 13.12 21.49
N LYS A 252 9.32 14.14 22.05
CA LYS A 252 10.15 14.03 23.25
C LYS A 252 9.35 13.51 24.45
N GLU A 253 8.14 14.01 24.67
CA GLU A 253 7.29 13.52 25.75
C GLU A 253 6.93 12.05 25.56
N LYS A 254 6.54 11.63 24.35
CA LYS A 254 6.20 10.25 24.02
C LYS A 254 7.37 9.31 24.24
N ILE A 255 8.58 9.69 23.82
CA ILE A 255 9.78 8.87 23.99
C ILE A 255 10.23 8.84 25.45
N MET A 256 10.37 9.99 26.08
CA MET A 256 10.94 10.06 27.42
C MET A 256 10.03 9.56 28.53
N LYS A 257 8.69 9.81 28.41
CA LYS A 257 7.75 9.51 29.49
C LYS A 257 6.85 8.31 29.22
N LYS A 258 6.47 8.04 27.93
CA LYS A 258 5.45 7.05 27.59
C LYS A 258 6.02 5.78 26.95
N MET A 259 7.24 5.84 26.40
CA MET A 259 7.82 4.71 25.68
C MET A 259 8.23 3.60 26.66
N PHE A 260 7.69 2.41 26.39
CA PHE A 260 7.98 1.21 27.17
C PHE A 260 9.44 0.77 27.00
N THR A 261 10.02 0.34 28.09
CA THR A 261 11.36 -0.23 28.18
C THR A 261 11.31 -1.60 28.84
N ASP A 262 12.44 -2.09 29.32
CA ASP A 262 12.50 -3.36 30.07
C ASP A 262 12.03 -3.17 31.51
N PRO A 263 10.92 -3.83 31.94
CA PRO A 263 10.42 -3.71 33.32
C PRO A 263 11.31 -4.39 34.37
N GLN A 264 12.28 -5.21 33.94
CA GLN A 264 13.24 -5.87 34.84
C GLN A 264 14.52 -5.06 35.01
N HIS A 265 14.77 -4.06 34.18
CA HIS A 265 15.93 -3.18 34.25
C HIS A 265 15.67 -2.02 35.23
N LEU A 266 15.71 -2.33 36.54
CA LEU A 266 15.37 -1.37 37.60
C LEU A 266 16.53 -0.43 37.97
N GLN A 267 17.77 -0.93 37.87
CA GLN A 267 18.99 -0.17 38.12
C GLN A 267 19.90 -0.21 36.88
N VAL A 268 20.73 0.81 36.73
CA VAL A 268 21.67 0.92 35.60
C VAL A 268 22.64 -0.28 35.55
N SER A 269 22.96 -0.86 36.72
CA SER A 269 23.83 -2.02 36.82
C SER A 269 23.19 -3.34 36.41
N ASP A 270 21.84 -3.38 36.33
CA ASP A 270 21.13 -4.60 36.00
C ASP A 270 21.32 -4.97 34.51
N PRO A 271 21.42 -6.25 34.19
CA PRO A 271 21.34 -6.68 32.79
C PRO A 271 20.01 -6.31 32.16
N GLY A 272 20.05 -5.67 30.99
CA GLY A 272 18.84 -5.29 30.28
C GLY A 272 18.44 -6.32 29.22
N HIS A 273 17.15 -6.36 28.87
CA HIS A 273 16.59 -7.23 27.85
C HIS A 273 16.17 -6.41 26.61
N LEU A 274 16.51 -6.92 25.44
CA LEU A 274 16.19 -6.27 24.15
C LEU A 274 14.83 -6.72 23.61
N GLU A 275 14.43 -7.96 23.90
CA GLU A 275 13.17 -8.51 23.45
C GLU A 275 11.99 -7.75 24.08
N GLY A 276 11.08 -7.24 23.23
CA GLY A 276 9.95 -6.43 23.68
C GLY A 276 10.31 -5.00 24.08
N ASN A 277 11.58 -4.62 24.09
CA ASN A 277 12.02 -3.26 24.40
C ASN A 277 11.78 -2.32 23.21
N VAL A 278 10.80 -1.44 23.34
CA VAL A 278 10.38 -0.54 22.26
C VAL A 278 11.49 0.42 21.84
N VAL A 279 12.31 0.88 22.76
CA VAL A 279 13.42 1.81 22.48
C VAL A 279 14.39 1.18 21.47
N PHE A 280 14.81 -0.07 21.71
CA PHE A 280 15.71 -0.77 20.80
C PHE A 280 15.05 -1.16 19.49
N THR A 281 13.76 -1.51 19.50
CA THR A 281 13.00 -1.73 18.25
C THR A 281 12.99 -0.49 17.36
N TYR A 282 12.85 0.69 17.95
CA TYR A 282 12.89 1.95 17.19
C TYR A 282 14.33 2.32 16.77
N LEU A 283 15.32 2.05 17.60
CA LEU A 283 16.72 2.20 17.21
C LEU A 283 17.07 1.30 16.02
N ASP A 284 16.61 0.04 16.00
CA ASP A 284 16.80 -0.87 14.85
C ASP A 284 16.20 -0.32 13.54
N ALA A 285 15.11 0.44 13.63
CA ALA A 285 14.43 0.99 12.46
C ALA A 285 15.01 2.32 11.95
N PHE A 286 15.59 3.14 12.84
CA PHE A 286 15.96 4.51 12.53
C PHE A 286 17.45 4.82 12.73
N CYS A 287 18.16 4.06 13.59
CA CYS A 287 19.55 4.32 13.90
C CYS A 287 20.47 3.97 12.72
N ARG A 288 21.50 4.80 12.54
CA ARG A 288 22.62 4.60 11.62
C ARG A 288 23.93 4.89 12.39
N ASP A 289 25.03 4.36 11.91
CA ASP A 289 26.32 4.53 12.59
C ASP A 289 26.72 6.01 12.73
N GLU A 290 26.37 6.85 11.75
CA GLU A 290 26.60 8.31 11.78
C GLU A 290 25.94 9.02 12.99
N HIS A 291 24.86 8.45 13.54
CA HIS A 291 24.19 9.01 14.71
C HIS A 291 25.02 8.85 15.99
N PHE A 292 25.85 7.79 16.06
CA PHE A 292 26.75 7.60 17.19
C PHE A 292 27.83 8.69 17.24
N GLU A 293 28.44 8.99 16.10
CA GLU A 293 29.47 10.07 16.04
C GLU A 293 28.89 11.41 16.53
N ARG A 294 27.62 11.70 16.24
CA ARG A 294 26.97 12.98 16.57
C ARG A 294 26.43 13.05 17.99
N TYR A 295 25.76 12.01 18.43
CA TYR A 295 24.90 12.06 19.61
C TYR A 295 25.33 11.14 20.74
N LEU A 296 26.13 10.11 20.45
CA LEU A 296 26.55 9.12 21.45
C LEU A 296 27.91 8.50 21.12
N PRO A 297 29.01 9.31 21.08
CA PRO A 297 30.33 8.86 20.63
C PRO A 297 31.01 7.82 21.53
N ASP A 298 30.36 7.44 22.63
CA ASP A 298 30.82 6.34 23.50
C ASP A 298 30.73 4.95 22.83
N TYR A 299 30.02 4.83 21.70
CA TYR A 299 29.79 3.58 20.97
C TYR A 299 30.07 3.79 19.48
N ALA A 300 30.61 2.76 18.83
CA ALA A 300 30.82 2.78 17.39
C ALA A 300 29.54 2.47 16.57
N ASN A 301 28.64 1.66 17.13
CA ASN A 301 27.41 1.21 16.45
C ASN A 301 26.35 0.69 17.44
N LEU A 302 25.17 0.36 16.88
CA LEU A 302 24.03 -0.09 17.68
C LEU A 302 24.28 -1.43 18.37
N GLU A 303 25.03 -2.34 17.77
CA GLU A 303 25.33 -3.64 18.36
C GLU A 303 26.22 -3.53 19.59
N GLU A 304 27.18 -2.62 19.59
CA GLU A 304 27.99 -2.32 20.78
C GLU A 304 27.13 -1.74 21.91
N MET A 305 26.22 -0.80 21.58
CA MET A 305 25.29 -0.24 22.55
C MET A 305 24.35 -1.32 23.13
N LYS A 306 23.80 -2.22 22.31
CA LYS A 306 22.99 -3.36 22.74
C LYS A 306 23.77 -4.30 23.65
N ALA A 307 25.01 -4.64 23.29
CA ALA A 307 25.88 -5.47 24.10
C ALA A 307 26.17 -4.84 25.48
N HIS A 308 26.32 -3.52 25.56
CA HIS A 308 26.46 -2.81 26.81
C HIS A 308 25.18 -2.84 27.64
N TYR A 309 24.02 -2.62 27.04
CA TYR A 309 22.73 -2.66 27.71
C TYR A 309 22.46 -4.05 28.32
N THR A 310 22.73 -5.11 27.56
CA THR A 310 22.47 -6.50 28.02
C THR A 310 23.39 -6.98 29.12
N ARG A 311 24.63 -6.46 29.21
CA ARG A 311 25.51 -6.83 30.33
C ARG A 311 25.33 -5.96 31.59
N GLY A 312 24.51 -4.91 31.52
CA GLY A 312 24.35 -3.91 32.56
C GLY A 312 25.39 -2.76 32.48
N GLY A 313 25.02 -1.61 33.01
CA GLY A 313 25.84 -0.39 32.98
C GLY A 313 25.32 0.72 32.08
N LEU A 314 24.29 0.48 31.27
CA LEU A 314 23.65 1.46 30.38
C LEU A 314 22.18 1.63 30.75
N GLY A 315 21.79 2.79 31.30
CA GLY A 315 20.42 3.04 31.75
C GLY A 315 19.47 3.47 30.61
N ASP A 316 18.19 3.13 30.74
CA ASP A 316 17.11 3.44 29.78
C ASP A 316 17.02 4.91 29.40
N VAL A 317 17.24 5.83 30.34
CA VAL A 317 17.20 7.28 30.08
C VAL A 317 18.21 7.69 29.05
N LYS A 318 19.43 7.10 29.03
CA LYS A 318 20.47 7.39 28.04
C LYS A 318 20.05 6.84 26.68
N CYS A 319 19.48 5.64 26.63
CA CYS A 319 18.94 5.05 25.41
C CYS A 319 17.79 5.88 24.81
N LYS A 320 16.85 6.33 25.65
CA LYS A 320 15.72 7.19 25.23
C LYS A 320 16.19 8.56 24.73
N LYS A 321 17.18 9.17 25.38
CA LYS A 321 17.76 10.44 24.91
C LYS A 321 18.37 10.27 23.52
N PHE A 322 19.16 9.22 23.31
CA PHE A 322 19.76 8.93 22.01
C PHE A 322 18.70 8.71 20.93
N LEU A 323 17.68 7.89 21.22
CA LEU A 323 16.55 7.71 20.31
C LEU A 323 15.84 9.04 20.01
N ASN A 324 15.64 9.89 21.02
CA ASN A 324 15.01 11.19 20.80
C ASN A 324 15.78 12.07 19.80
N GLU A 325 17.11 12.14 19.90
CA GLU A 325 17.93 12.91 18.94
C GLU A 325 17.74 12.38 17.51
N ILE A 326 17.79 11.06 17.32
CA ILE A 326 17.57 10.42 16.02
C ILE A 326 16.16 10.72 15.48
N MET A 327 15.14 10.66 16.34
CA MET A 327 13.76 10.93 15.94
C MET A 327 13.54 12.41 15.61
N GLN A 328 14.20 13.33 16.34
CA GLN A 328 14.16 14.75 15.99
C GLN A 328 14.83 15.01 14.63
N GLU A 329 16.02 14.46 14.39
CA GLU A 329 16.72 14.58 13.09
C GLU A 329 15.86 14.02 11.94
N THR A 330 15.19 12.89 12.17
CA THR A 330 14.34 12.24 11.15
C THR A 330 13.08 13.05 10.83
N LEU A 331 12.42 13.59 11.86
CA LEU A 331 11.10 14.23 11.70
C LEU A 331 11.20 15.73 11.41
N GLU A 332 12.28 16.40 11.77
CA GLU A 332 12.39 17.85 11.56
C GLU A 332 12.23 18.28 10.09
N PRO A 333 12.85 17.63 9.10
CA PRO A 333 12.66 18.01 7.70
C PRO A 333 11.21 17.81 7.23
N ILE A 334 10.50 16.82 7.80
CA ILE A 334 9.09 16.53 7.50
C ILE A 334 8.21 17.61 8.10
N ARG A 335 8.43 17.96 9.37
CA ARG A 335 7.68 19.03 10.06
C ARG A 335 7.86 20.38 9.38
N ALA A 336 9.10 20.74 9.05
CA ALA A 336 9.38 22.00 8.39
C ALA A 336 8.67 22.13 7.05
N ARG A 337 8.71 21.08 6.21
CA ARG A 337 7.97 21.05 4.95
C ARG A 337 6.47 21.11 5.17
N ARG A 338 5.95 20.34 6.12
CA ARG A 338 4.52 20.36 6.45
C ARG A 338 4.06 21.77 6.85
N HIS A 339 4.80 22.44 7.70
CA HIS A 339 4.49 23.81 8.14
C HIS A 339 4.42 24.80 6.97
N GLU A 340 5.29 24.65 5.96
CA GLU A 340 5.21 25.48 4.75
C GLU A 340 3.96 25.15 3.91
N LEU A 341 3.64 23.87 3.74
CA LEU A 341 2.47 23.42 2.98
C LEU A 341 1.14 23.86 3.62
N GLU A 342 1.07 23.90 4.95
CA GLU A 342 -0.11 24.32 5.71
C GLU A 342 -0.47 25.81 5.49
N LYS A 343 0.45 26.61 4.96
CA LYS A 343 0.19 28.03 4.63
C LYS A 343 -0.66 28.21 3.37
N ASP A 344 -0.73 27.20 2.50
CA ASP A 344 -1.49 27.25 1.24
C ASP A 344 -2.27 25.94 1.00
N ILE A 345 -3.29 25.72 1.80
CA ILE A 345 -4.18 24.57 1.67
C ILE A 345 -4.91 24.52 0.31
N PRO A 346 -5.35 25.64 -0.30
CA PRO A 346 -5.89 25.63 -1.67
C PRO A 346 -4.95 24.98 -2.69
N ALA A 347 -3.64 25.25 -2.64
CA ALA A 347 -2.66 24.62 -3.54
C ALA A 347 -2.60 23.10 -3.37
N ILE A 348 -2.77 22.58 -2.14
CA ILE A 348 -2.82 21.15 -1.90
C ILE A 348 -4.08 20.52 -2.55
N TYR A 349 -5.24 21.18 -2.45
CA TYR A 349 -6.44 20.73 -3.14
C TYR A 349 -6.29 20.76 -4.66
N ASP A 350 -5.59 21.75 -5.22
CA ASP A 350 -5.29 21.82 -6.66
C ASP A 350 -4.38 20.65 -7.12
N ILE A 351 -3.39 20.26 -6.31
CA ILE A 351 -2.57 19.07 -6.55
C ILE A 351 -3.44 17.82 -6.60
N LEU A 352 -4.31 17.61 -5.61
CA LEU A 352 -5.21 16.45 -5.54
C LEU A 352 -6.18 16.43 -6.73
N LYS A 353 -6.74 17.57 -7.10
CA LYS A 353 -7.64 17.71 -8.23
C LYS A 353 -6.96 17.33 -9.54
N LYS A 354 -5.82 17.96 -9.87
CA LYS A 354 -5.04 17.69 -11.08
C LYS A 354 -4.57 16.23 -11.13
N GLY A 355 -4.12 15.68 -9.99
CA GLY A 355 -3.72 14.30 -9.89
C GLY A 355 -4.89 13.34 -10.14
N SER A 356 -6.08 13.63 -9.59
CA SER A 356 -7.28 12.81 -9.82
C SER A 356 -7.75 12.90 -11.27
N GLU A 357 -7.74 14.07 -11.91
CA GLU A 357 -8.08 14.24 -13.32
C GLU A 357 -7.14 13.42 -14.22
N LYS A 358 -5.82 13.53 -14.01
CA LYS A 358 -4.80 12.75 -14.74
C LYS A 358 -4.95 11.23 -14.52
N ALA A 359 -5.24 10.82 -13.30
CA ALA A 359 -5.48 9.41 -12.97
C ALA A 359 -6.75 8.90 -13.68
N ARG A 360 -7.82 9.70 -13.68
CA ARG A 360 -9.08 9.38 -14.33
C ARG A 360 -8.95 9.14 -15.83
N GLU A 361 -8.10 9.88 -16.53
CA GLU A 361 -7.80 9.62 -17.95
C GLU A 361 -7.34 8.17 -18.16
N THR A 362 -6.42 7.69 -17.31
CA THR A 362 -5.93 6.30 -17.38
C THR A 362 -7.02 5.27 -17.04
N ALA A 363 -7.82 5.54 -16.01
CA ALA A 363 -8.90 4.66 -15.59
C ALA A 363 -10.02 4.59 -16.63
N SER A 364 -10.40 5.72 -17.25
CA SER A 364 -11.39 5.80 -18.33
C SER A 364 -10.96 5.00 -19.57
N GLN A 365 -9.68 5.07 -19.92
CA GLN A 365 -9.15 4.26 -21.01
C GLN A 365 -9.26 2.76 -20.71
N THR A 366 -8.88 2.35 -19.51
CA THR A 366 -8.98 0.95 -19.10
C THR A 366 -10.45 0.47 -19.06
N LEU A 367 -11.34 1.29 -18.52
CA LEU A 367 -12.76 0.98 -18.48
C LEU A 367 -13.36 0.83 -19.89
N SER A 368 -12.96 1.71 -20.83
CA SER A 368 -13.39 1.59 -22.23
C SER A 368 -12.92 0.27 -22.86
N GLU A 369 -11.67 -0.14 -22.63
CA GLU A 369 -11.14 -1.42 -23.11
C GLU A 369 -11.88 -2.62 -22.46
N VAL A 370 -12.21 -2.54 -21.18
CA VAL A 370 -13.00 -3.55 -20.46
C VAL A 370 -14.41 -3.67 -21.06
N LYS A 371 -15.11 -2.55 -21.28
CA LYS A 371 -16.44 -2.53 -21.90
C LYS A 371 -16.43 -3.12 -23.31
N ALA A 372 -15.42 -2.79 -24.10
CA ALA A 372 -15.27 -3.34 -25.44
C ALA A 372 -15.05 -4.86 -25.41
N ALA A 373 -14.17 -5.36 -24.50
CA ALA A 373 -13.96 -6.79 -24.32
C ALA A 373 -15.22 -7.53 -23.87
N MET A 374 -16.01 -6.93 -22.99
CA MET A 374 -17.30 -7.45 -22.53
C MET A 374 -18.44 -7.29 -23.57
N ARG A 375 -18.19 -6.59 -24.68
CA ARG A 375 -19.18 -6.28 -25.74
C ARG A 375 -20.39 -5.48 -25.24
N ILE A 376 -20.17 -4.55 -24.31
CA ILE A 376 -21.19 -3.65 -23.77
C ILE A 376 -20.95 -2.18 -24.19
N ASN A 377 -20.10 -1.97 -25.19
CA ASN A 377 -19.80 -0.69 -25.83
C ASN A 377 -20.74 -0.38 -27.03
N TYR A 378 -22.05 -0.61 -26.84
CA TYR A 378 -23.07 -0.63 -27.91
C TYR A 378 -23.04 0.57 -28.87
N PHE A 379 -22.77 1.77 -28.36
CA PHE A 379 -22.81 2.99 -29.14
C PHE A 379 -21.51 3.25 -29.92
N ASP A 380 -20.42 2.59 -29.51
CA ASP A 380 -19.10 2.71 -30.12
C ASP A 380 -18.76 1.53 -31.05
N ASP A 381 -19.68 0.55 -31.17
CA ASP A 381 -19.53 -0.65 -32.02
C ASP A 381 -20.24 -0.44 -33.37
N ALA A 382 -19.55 0.15 -34.31
CA ALA A 382 -20.07 0.43 -35.65
C ALA A 382 -20.42 -0.86 -36.42
N GLU A 383 -19.74 -1.99 -36.16
CA GLU A 383 -20.05 -3.27 -36.81
C GLU A 383 -21.35 -3.85 -36.28
N LEU A 384 -21.58 -3.80 -34.97
CA LEU A 384 -22.85 -4.20 -34.36
C LEU A 384 -24.01 -3.39 -34.92
N ILE A 385 -23.85 -2.05 -34.95
CA ILE A 385 -24.92 -1.15 -35.46
C ILE A 385 -25.24 -1.47 -36.91
N ARG A 386 -24.20 -1.64 -37.76
CA ARG A 386 -24.41 -2.01 -39.18
C ARG A 386 -25.11 -3.35 -39.34
N ALA A 387 -24.60 -4.39 -38.67
CA ALA A 387 -25.18 -5.74 -38.74
C ALA A 387 -26.63 -5.77 -38.29
N GLN A 388 -26.97 -5.04 -37.22
CA GLN A 388 -28.35 -4.92 -36.76
C GLN A 388 -29.22 -4.13 -37.75
N SER A 389 -28.71 -3.06 -38.33
CA SER A 389 -29.41 -2.27 -39.34
C SER A 389 -29.76 -3.13 -40.59
N GLU A 390 -28.82 -3.90 -41.08
CA GLU A 390 -29.01 -4.82 -42.20
C GLU A 390 -30.06 -5.91 -41.87
N LYS A 391 -29.96 -6.51 -40.67
CA LYS A 391 -30.90 -7.53 -40.19
C LYS A 391 -32.34 -7.02 -40.14
N TYR A 392 -32.57 -5.82 -39.64
CA TYR A 392 -33.90 -5.26 -39.45
C TYR A 392 -34.43 -4.51 -40.70
N SER A 393 -33.56 -4.10 -41.64
CA SER A 393 -33.99 -3.55 -42.93
C SER A 393 -34.40 -4.64 -43.94
N GLY A 394 -33.83 -5.86 -43.83
CA GLY A 394 -34.19 -6.99 -44.69
C GLY A 394 -35.51 -7.69 -44.35
N ASN A 395 -36.15 -7.41 -43.20
CA ASN A 395 -37.43 -7.96 -42.77
C ASN A 395 -38.62 -7.05 -43.12
N LYS A 396 -38.55 -6.31 -44.25
CA LYS A 396 -39.67 -5.57 -44.80
C LYS A 396 -40.26 -6.32 -46.01
N ASP A 397 -40.72 -7.56 -45.82
CA ASP A 397 -41.59 -8.26 -46.70
C ASP A 397 -42.70 -8.96 -45.90
#